data_650f4712fc64694447c214a7bb0552c2
#
_entry.id   650f4712fc64694447c214a7bb0552c2
#
_cell.length_a   1.000
_cell.length_b   1.000
_cell.length_c   1.000
_cell.angle_alpha   90.00
_cell.angle_beta   90.00
_cell.angle_gamma   90.00
#
_symmetry.space_group_name_H-M   'P 1'
#
loop_
_entity.id
_entity.type
_entity.pdbx_description
1 polymer ?
#
loop_
_entity_poly.entity_id
_entity_poly.type
_entity_poly.pdbx_seq_one_letter_code
_entity_poly.pdbx_strand_id
1 'polypeptide(L)'
;MAITVDQVAAEREDQAAVLSEQEPEADNVASPQRPPGRVLGWAIVVMAAAVLVLNGVNAELGLDFHANTRADDRDHTALAAANRIAVQLVTLNHSSAKQNLDAIAADSTGAFRDQWDKISANFASVLENGKVESTGEVKASGVVDIDDAHATVLTAVTSTVKNTEAPEGQQRVYRMKMTLDHSDGHWLVSNVEFVA
;
A
#
# COMPACT_ATOMS: atom_id res chain seq x y z
N MET A 1 -26.57 56.84 -9.91
CA MET A 1 -25.76 58.00 -9.48
C MET A 1 -24.33 57.68 -9.90
N ALA A 2 -23.96 58.21 -11.05
CA ALA A 2 -22.68 57.94 -11.69
C ALA A 2 -21.66 58.95 -11.19
N ILE A 3 -20.52 58.48 -10.71
CA ILE A 3 -19.36 59.35 -10.42
C ILE A 3 -18.34 59.10 -11.50
N THR A 4 -18.10 60.16 -12.22
CA THR A 4 -17.34 60.27 -13.47
C THR A 4 -15.84 60.17 -13.26
N VAL A 5 -15.16 59.49 -14.18
CA VAL A 5 -13.75 59.15 -14.24
C VAL A 5 -12.80 60.35 -14.52
N ASP A 6 -13.27 61.57 -14.35
CA ASP A 6 -12.55 62.77 -14.83
C ASP A 6 -11.83 63.58 -13.72
N GLN A 7 -11.70 63.03 -12.51
CA GLN A 7 -11.07 63.75 -11.38
C GLN A 7 -9.73 63.21 -10.91
N VAL A 8 -9.20 62.17 -11.56
CA VAL A 8 -7.90 61.53 -11.21
C VAL A 8 -6.73 61.98 -12.12
N ALA A 9 -7.02 62.71 -13.20
CA ALA A 9 -6.00 63.16 -14.14
C ALA A 9 -5.33 64.53 -13.85
N ALA A 10 -5.89 65.33 -12.91
CA ALA A 10 -5.41 66.68 -12.64
C ALA A 10 -4.40 66.82 -11.51
N GLU A 11 -4.12 65.73 -10.75
CA GLU A 11 -3.17 65.80 -9.61
C GLU A 11 -1.77 65.25 -9.91
N ARG A 12 -1.50 64.79 -11.16
CA ARG A 12 -0.17 64.24 -11.54
C ARG A 12 0.76 65.18 -12.33
N GLU A 13 0.34 66.37 -12.70
CA GLU A 13 1.14 67.29 -13.48
C GLU A 13 1.87 68.38 -12.67
N ASP A 14 1.61 68.51 -11.34
CA ASP A 14 2.20 69.56 -10.53
C ASP A 14 3.39 69.17 -9.63
N GLN A 15 3.94 67.97 -9.80
CA GLN A 15 5.10 67.47 -9.06
C GLN A 15 6.38 67.25 -9.89
N ALA A 16 6.42 67.61 -11.17
CA ALA A 16 7.54 67.41 -12.06
C ALA A 16 8.43 68.66 -12.34
N ALA A 17 8.23 69.75 -11.61
CA ALA A 17 8.87 71.03 -11.98
C ALA A 17 9.74 71.69 -10.89
N VAL A 18 10.22 70.96 -9.89
CA VAL A 18 11.24 71.51 -8.97
C VAL A 18 12.22 70.41 -8.65
N LEU A 19 13.36 70.37 -9.30
CA LEU A 19 14.68 69.89 -8.86
C LEU A 19 15.62 69.75 -10.04
N SER A 20 15.98 70.85 -10.64
CA SER A 20 17.23 71.02 -11.37
C SER A 20 18.08 72.05 -10.65
N GLU A 21 19.34 71.71 -10.52
CA GLU A 21 20.45 72.48 -9.99
C GLU A 21 20.86 72.16 -8.55
N GLN A 22 21.85 71.25 -8.46
CA GLN A 22 23.10 71.53 -7.75
C GLN A 22 24.05 70.34 -7.86
N GLU A 23 25.02 70.45 -8.73
CA GLU A 23 26.30 69.79 -8.60
C GLU A 23 27.18 70.57 -7.59
N PRO A 24 27.90 69.91 -6.67
CA PRO A 24 29.31 70.15 -6.61
C PRO A 24 30.18 68.90 -6.30
N GLU A 25 31.27 68.91 -7.01
CA GLU A 25 32.66 68.57 -6.64
C GLU A 25 32.96 67.16 -6.07
N ALA A 26 33.83 66.51 -6.83
CA ALA A 26 34.62 65.32 -6.51
C ALA A 26 35.40 65.45 -5.21
N ASP A 27 35.23 64.54 -4.29
CA ASP A 27 36.25 64.24 -3.28
C ASP A 27 36.56 62.75 -3.32
N ASN A 28 37.81 62.52 -3.69
CA ASN A 28 38.45 61.25 -3.96
C ASN A 28 38.81 60.58 -2.63
N VAL A 29 37.95 59.75 -2.09
CA VAL A 29 38.27 58.93 -0.93
C VAL A 29 38.44 57.49 -1.38
N ALA A 30 39.69 57.05 -1.36
CA ALA A 30 40.13 55.70 -1.65
C ALA A 30 39.40 54.68 -0.77
N SER A 31 38.58 53.85 -1.38
CA SER A 31 37.99 52.66 -0.75
C SER A 31 39.05 51.61 -0.51
N PRO A 32 39.17 51.01 0.68
CA PRO A 32 40.08 49.90 0.92
C PRO A 32 39.55 48.65 0.17
N GLN A 33 40.31 48.23 -0.84
CA GLN A 33 40.08 46.97 -1.53
C GLN A 33 40.25 45.80 -0.55
N ARG A 34 39.14 45.17 -0.14
CA ARG A 34 39.15 43.89 0.57
C ARG A 34 39.50 42.78 -0.41
N PRO A 35 40.45 41.90 -0.11
CA PRO A 35 40.82 40.80 -1.01
C PRO A 35 39.65 39.81 -1.18
N PRO A 36 39.25 39.43 -2.43
CA PRO A 36 38.08 38.61 -2.70
C PRO A 36 38.22 37.10 -2.39
N GLY A 37 39.36 36.70 -1.78
CA GLY A 37 39.71 35.29 -1.67
C GLY A 37 39.09 34.52 -0.47
N ARG A 38 38.65 35.20 0.59
CA ARG A 38 38.23 34.51 1.82
C ARG A 38 36.72 34.22 1.87
N VAL A 39 35.92 35.09 1.29
CA VAL A 39 34.46 34.95 1.29
C VAL A 39 33.99 33.84 0.32
N LEU A 40 34.71 33.72 -0.83
CA LEU A 40 34.42 32.68 -1.81
C LEU A 40 34.74 31.26 -1.28
N GLY A 41 35.84 31.13 -0.51
CA GLY A 41 36.22 29.88 0.12
C GLY A 41 35.16 29.37 1.15
N TRP A 42 34.64 30.30 1.96
CA TRP A 42 33.58 29.96 2.94
C TRP A 42 32.24 29.61 2.26
N ALA A 43 31.91 30.29 1.17
CA ALA A 43 30.69 29.95 0.40
C ALA A 43 30.75 28.54 -0.20
N ILE A 44 31.93 28.11 -0.69
CA ILE A 44 32.14 26.76 -1.22
C ILE A 44 32.02 25.70 -0.09
N VAL A 45 32.59 25.95 1.09
CA VAL A 45 32.53 25.04 2.23
C VAL A 45 31.11 24.90 2.75
N VAL A 46 30.37 26.01 2.84
CA VAL A 46 28.95 25.98 3.27
C VAL A 46 28.08 25.25 2.26
N MET A 47 28.32 25.46 0.95
CA MET A 47 27.57 24.76 -0.09
C MET A 47 27.93 23.28 -0.14
N ALA A 48 29.18 22.88 0.06
CA ALA A 48 29.56 21.48 0.16
C ALA A 48 28.94 20.78 1.41
N ALA A 49 28.92 21.47 2.55
CA ALA A 49 28.25 20.96 3.75
C ALA A 49 26.73 20.80 3.56
N ALA A 50 26.10 21.78 2.88
CA ALA A 50 24.66 21.69 2.56
C ALA A 50 24.35 20.51 1.62
N VAL A 51 25.19 20.24 0.62
CA VAL A 51 25.04 19.09 -0.29
C VAL A 51 25.25 17.77 0.45
N LEU A 52 26.18 17.69 1.40
CA LEU A 52 26.37 16.48 2.21
C LEU A 52 25.18 16.21 3.14
N VAL A 53 24.60 17.25 3.74
CA VAL A 53 23.41 17.12 4.59
C VAL A 53 22.19 16.70 3.74
N LEU A 54 21.99 17.30 2.55
CA LEU A 54 20.91 16.90 1.66
C LEU A 54 21.04 15.45 1.17
N ASN A 55 22.26 14.98 0.89
CA ASN A 55 22.49 13.58 0.50
C ASN A 55 22.27 12.59 1.67
N GLY A 56 22.65 12.98 2.89
CA GLY A 56 22.40 12.18 4.09
C GLY A 56 20.91 11.99 4.37
N VAL A 57 20.14 13.08 4.31
CA VAL A 57 18.67 13.05 4.51
C VAL A 57 17.96 12.23 3.42
N ASN A 58 18.40 12.30 2.17
CA ASN A 58 17.84 11.49 1.08
C ASN A 58 18.15 9.99 1.22
N ALA A 59 19.29 9.62 1.80
CA ALA A 59 19.64 8.22 2.05
C ALA A 59 18.74 7.61 3.14
N GLU A 60 18.48 8.31 4.24
CA GLU A 60 17.60 7.83 5.31
C GLU A 60 16.15 7.73 4.84
N LEU A 61 15.62 8.75 4.16
CA LEU A 61 14.26 8.72 3.58
C LEU A 61 14.10 7.62 2.52
N GLY A 62 15.12 7.32 1.75
CA GLY A 62 15.10 6.25 0.75
C GLY A 62 15.06 4.85 1.37
N LEU A 63 15.73 4.63 2.50
CA LEU A 63 15.73 3.34 3.21
C LEU A 63 14.37 3.07 3.86
N ASP A 64 13.76 4.07 4.49
CA ASP A 64 12.42 3.96 5.12
C ASP A 64 11.33 3.74 4.05
N PHE A 65 11.43 4.39 2.90
CA PHE A 65 10.49 4.20 1.81
C PHE A 65 10.56 2.77 1.25
N HIS A 66 11.75 2.20 1.08
CA HIS A 66 11.92 0.83 0.60
C HIS A 66 11.50 -0.23 1.63
N ALA A 67 11.66 0.04 2.92
CA ALA A 67 11.19 -0.84 3.98
C ALA A 67 9.66 -0.89 4.03
N ASN A 68 9.00 0.27 3.95
CA ASN A 68 7.54 0.36 3.91
C ASN A 68 6.94 -0.31 2.68
N THR A 69 7.53 -0.11 1.49
CA THR A 69 7.05 -0.74 0.25
C THR A 69 7.13 -2.27 0.33
N ARG A 70 8.20 -2.82 0.90
CA ARG A 70 8.34 -4.28 1.08
C ARG A 70 7.37 -4.84 2.12
N ALA A 71 7.07 -4.09 3.18
CA ALA A 71 6.05 -4.47 4.15
C ALA A 71 4.67 -4.49 3.50
N ASP A 72 4.30 -3.44 2.78
CA ASP A 72 3.04 -3.36 2.04
C ASP A 72 2.91 -4.49 1.01
N ASP A 73 3.96 -4.82 0.26
CA ASP A 73 3.96 -5.91 -0.72
C ASP A 73 3.77 -7.29 -0.04
N ARG A 74 4.37 -7.52 1.13
CA ARG A 74 4.17 -8.75 1.91
C ARG A 74 2.73 -8.89 2.38
N ASP A 75 2.18 -7.83 2.97
CA ASP A 75 0.80 -7.79 3.44
C ASP A 75 -0.16 -8.10 2.28
N HIS A 76 0.02 -7.46 1.14
CA HIS A 76 -0.81 -7.67 -0.04
C HIS A 76 -0.71 -9.11 -0.58
N THR A 77 0.48 -9.69 -0.64
CA THR A 77 0.67 -11.05 -1.16
C THR A 77 0.15 -12.11 -0.20
N ALA A 78 0.33 -11.95 1.10
CA ALA A 78 -0.23 -12.83 2.12
C ALA A 78 -1.76 -12.75 2.15
N LEU A 79 -2.35 -11.55 2.11
CA LEU A 79 -3.80 -11.34 2.00
C LEU A 79 -4.37 -11.98 0.73
N ALA A 80 -3.71 -11.83 -0.41
CA ALA A 80 -4.15 -12.42 -1.66
C ALA A 80 -4.16 -13.97 -1.59
N ALA A 81 -3.13 -14.58 -0.98
CA ALA A 81 -3.07 -16.03 -0.77
C ALA A 81 -4.17 -16.50 0.18
N ALA A 82 -4.37 -15.84 1.33
CA ALA A 82 -5.43 -16.17 2.26
C ALA A 82 -6.82 -16.05 1.62
N ASN A 83 -7.08 -14.98 0.89
CA ASN A 83 -8.35 -14.77 0.20
C ASN A 83 -8.61 -15.82 -0.88
N ARG A 84 -7.58 -16.21 -1.63
CA ARG A 84 -7.68 -17.26 -2.65
C ARG A 84 -8.12 -18.59 -2.02
N ILE A 85 -7.43 -19.04 -0.97
CA ILE A 85 -7.77 -20.32 -0.35
C ILE A 85 -9.13 -20.24 0.40
N ALA A 86 -9.46 -19.10 1.00
CA ALA A 86 -10.76 -18.88 1.63
C ALA A 86 -11.92 -19.06 0.63
N VAL A 87 -11.78 -18.51 -0.58
CA VAL A 87 -12.75 -18.70 -1.66
C VAL A 87 -12.78 -20.15 -2.13
N GLN A 88 -11.62 -20.81 -2.31
CA GLN A 88 -11.55 -22.20 -2.71
C GLN A 88 -12.25 -23.14 -1.71
N LEU A 89 -12.07 -22.91 -0.40
CA LEU A 89 -12.71 -23.72 0.66
C LEU A 89 -14.24 -23.63 0.65
N VAL A 90 -14.80 -22.54 0.15
CA VAL A 90 -16.27 -22.31 0.16
C VAL A 90 -16.87 -22.33 -1.25
N THR A 91 -16.05 -22.50 -2.31
CA THR A 91 -16.51 -22.61 -3.70
C THR A 91 -16.17 -24.00 -4.23
N LEU A 92 -17.17 -24.88 -4.11
CA LEU A 92 -17.02 -26.29 -4.44
C LEU A 92 -18.12 -26.70 -5.41
N ASN A 93 -17.78 -27.59 -6.34
CA ASN A 93 -18.73 -28.16 -7.29
C ASN A 93 -18.53 -29.66 -7.39
N HIS A 94 -19.61 -30.42 -7.21
CA HIS A 94 -19.59 -31.88 -7.27
C HIS A 94 -19.05 -32.42 -8.61
N SER A 95 -19.29 -31.75 -9.73
CA SER A 95 -18.81 -32.19 -11.05
C SER A 95 -17.32 -31.98 -11.27
N SER A 96 -16.68 -31.13 -10.45
CA SER A 96 -15.23 -30.87 -10.46
C SER A 96 -14.60 -31.07 -9.07
N ALA A 97 -15.20 -31.93 -8.24
CA ALA A 97 -14.79 -32.14 -6.86
C ALA A 97 -13.29 -32.38 -6.73
N LYS A 98 -12.74 -33.33 -7.47
CA LYS A 98 -11.29 -33.64 -7.41
C LYS A 98 -10.45 -32.42 -7.73
N GLN A 99 -10.77 -31.68 -8.79
CA GLN A 99 -10.01 -30.48 -9.20
C GLN A 99 -10.05 -29.38 -8.13
N ASN A 100 -11.22 -29.17 -7.53
CA ASN A 100 -11.37 -28.19 -6.43
C ASN A 100 -10.49 -28.57 -5.23
N LEU A 101 -10.49 -29.86 -4.84
CA LEU A 101 -9.73 -30.34 -3.69
C LEU A 101 -8.21 -30.34 -3.96
N ASP A 102 -7.80 -30.69 -5.17
CA ASP A 102 -6.37 -30.60 -5.59
C ASP A 102 -5.86 -29.15 -5.57
N ALA A 103 -6.70 -28.19 -5.96
CA ALA A 103 -6.35 -26.76 -5.90
C ALA A 103 -6.14 -26.27 -4.45
N ILE A 104 -7.00 -26.67 -3.51
CA ILE A 104 -6.83 -26.37 -2.08
C ILE A 104 -5.52 -26.99 -1.56
N ALA A 105 -5.26 -28.25 -1.95
CA ALA A 105 -4.01 -28.92 -1.58
C ALA A 105 -2.76 -28.18 -2.11
N ALA A 106 -2.80 -27.67 -3.34
CA ALA A 106 -1.68 -26.95 -3.95
C ALA A 106 -1.32 -25.63 -3.22
N ASP A 107 -2.32 -24.96 -2.67
CA ASP A 107 -2.15 -23.71 -1.90
C ASP A 107 -1.93 -23.95 -0.38
N SER A 108 -1.69 -25.20 0.03
CA SER A 108 -1.59 -25.63 1.43
C SER A 108 -0.21 -26.22 1.75
N THR A 109 0.19 -26.09 3.01
CA THR A 109 1.42 -26.67 3.56
C THR A 109 1.23 -27.18 4.99
N GLY A 110 2.25 -27.77 5.59
CA GLY A 110 2.28 -28.17 7.00
C GLY A 110 1.13 -29.06 7.42
N ALA A 111 0.67 -28.83 8.65
CA ALA A 111 -0.36 -29.66 9.28
C ALA A 111 -1.72 -29.62 8.53
N PHE A 112 -2.06 -28.48 7.93
CA PHE A 112 -3.30 -28.36 7.16
C PHE A 112 -3.24 -29.23 5.90
N ARG A 113 -2.13 -29.21 5.18
CA ARG A 113 -1.93 -30.05 4.01
C ARG A 113 -2.02 -31.54 4.36
N ASP A 114 -1.35 -31.97 5.44
CA ASP A 114 -1.35 -33.36 5.88
C ASP A 114 -2.76 -33.85 6.26
N GLN A 115 -3.56 -32.99 6.90
CA GLN A 115 -4.96 -33.31 7.22
C GLN A 115 -5.83 -33.34 5.97
N TRP A 116 -5.63 -32.36 5.07
CA TRP A 116 -6.37 -32.27 3.82
C TRP A 116 -6.20 -33.50 2.95
N ASP A 117 -4.96 -33.96 2.78
CA ASP A 117 -4.65 -35.15 1.99
C ASP A 117 -5.31 -36.42 2.52
N LYS A 118 -5.51 -36.51 3.85
CA LYS A 118 -6.19 -37.65 4.48
C LYS A 118 -7.71 -37.68 4.27
N ILE A 119 -8.35 -36.49 4.16
CA ILE A 119 -9.81 -36.38 4.10
C ILE A 119 -10.35 -36.12 2.70
N SER A 120 -9.53 -35.63 1.77
CA SER A 120 -9.96 -35.14 0.46
C SER A 120 -10.71 -36.18 -0.36
N ALA A 121 -10.25 -37.43 -0.38
CA ALA A 121 -10.92 -38.51 -1.12
C ALA A 121 -12.33 -38.79 -0.61
N ASN A 122 -12.50 -38.86 0.71
CA ASN A 122 -13.83 -39.03 1.31
C ASN A 122 -14.71 -37.81 1.09
N PHE A 123 -14.11 -36.61 1.14
CA PHE A 123 -14.83 -35.35 0.93
C PHE A 123 -15.32 -35.23 -0.52
N ALA A 124 -14.52 -35.66 -1.51
CA ALA A 124 -14.96 -35.74 -2.90
C ALA A 124 -16.24 -36.57 -3.05
N SER A 125 -16.26 -37.77 -2.44
CA SER A 125 -17.45 -38.64 -2.47
C SER A 125 -18.70 -38.00 -1.81
N VAL A 126 -18.49 -37.23 -0.74
CA VAL A 126 -19.61 -36.50 -0.08
C VAL A 126 -20.14 -35.40 -1.01
N LEU A 127 -19.26 -34.66 -1.67
CA LEU A 127 -19.66 -33.60 -2.63
C LEU A 127 -20.46 -34.20 -3.81
N GLU A 128 -19.98 -35.31 -4.38
CA GLU A 128 -20.61 -36.00 -5.51
C GLU A 128 -21.97 -36.57 -5.13
N ASN A 129 -22.06 -37.30 -4.01
CA ASN A 129 -23.31 -37.94 -3.55
C ASN A 129 -24.38 -36.89 -3.15
N GLY A 130 -23.94 -35.81 -2.50
CA GLY A 130 -24.83 -34.72 -2.10
C GLY A 130 -25.19 -33.76 -3.23
N LYS A 131 -24.57 -33.90 -4.43
CA LYS A 131 -24.65 -32.95 -5.54
C LYS A 131 -24.39 -31.51 -5.08
N VAL A 132 -23.34 -31.36 -4.26
CA VAL A 132 -23.03 -30.09 -3.64
C VAL A 132 -22.51 -29.11 -4.67
N GLU A 133 -23.10 -27.93 -4.71
CA GLU A 133 -22.65 -26.76 -5.43
C GLU A 133 -22.60 -25.58 -4.46
N SER A 134 -21.45 -24.99 -4.31
CA SER A 134 -21.30 -23.79 -3.49
C SER A 134 -20.48 -22.74 -4.22
N THR A 135 -20.86 -21.50 -3.99
CA THR A 135 -20.13 -20.32 -4.46
C THR A 135 -19.94 -19.37 -3.29
N GLY A 136 -18.75 -18.84 -3.15
CA GLY A 136 -18.43 -17.96 -2.04
C GLY A 136 -17.62 -16.76 -2.49
N GLU A 137 -17.66 -15.73 -1.65
CA GLU A 137 -16.90 -14.49 -1.83
C GLU A 137 -16.37 -13.98 -0.49
N VAL A 138 -15.17 -13.39 -0.53
CA VAL A 138 -14.62 -12.68 0.62
C VAL A 138 -15.35 -11.35 0.80
N LYS A 139 -15.84 -11.11 2.00
CA LYS A 139 -16.49 -9.84 2.38
C LYS A 139 -15.52 -8.88 3.06
N ALA A 140 -14.61 -9.42 3.86
CA ALA A 140 -13.55 -8.66 4.51
C ALA A 140 -12.39 -9.59 4.84
N SER A 141 -11.18 -9.05 4.80
CA SER A 141 -9.98 -9.73 5.30
C SER A 141 -8.99 -8.70 5.84
N GLY A 142 -8.13 -9.14 6.74
CA GLY A 142 -7.09 -8.30 7.33
C GLY A 142 -5.96 -9.13 7.90
N VAL A 143 -4.74 -8.62 7.77
CA VAL A 143 -3.55 -9.17 8.42
C VAL A 143 -3.62 -8.82 9.91
N VAL A 144 -3.43 -9.81 10.74
CA VAL A 144 -3.33 -9.67 12.21
C VAL A 144 -1.88 -9.51 12.62
N ASP A 145 -1.02 -10.32 12.01
CA ASP A 145 0.40 -10.35 12.26
C ASP A 145 1.12 -10.91 11.02
N ILE A 146 2.31 -10.39 10.73
CA ILE A 146 3.13 -10.85 9.60
C ILE A 146 4.61 -10.57 9.83
N ASP A 147 5.42 -11.55 9.51
CA ASP A 147 6.88 -11.43 9.41
C ASP A 147 7.38 -11.96 8.05
N ASP A 148 8.67 -12.20 7.90
CA ASP A 148 9.26 -12.68 6.64
C ASP A 148 8.90 -14.15 6.32
N ALA A 149 8.52 -14.94 7.32
CA ALA A 149 8.28 -16.36 7.21
C ALA A 149 6.83 -16.77 7.48
N HIS A 150 6.08 -15.98 8.27
CA HIS A 150 4.75 -16.34 8.73
C HIS A 150 3.78 -15.16 8.63
N ALA A 151 2.51 -15.47 8.40
CA ALA A 151 1.42 -14.48 8.47
C ALA A 151 0.19 -15.09 9.16
N THR A 152 -0.53 -14.25 9.88
CA THR A 152 -1.86 -14.57 10.41
C THR A 152 -2.88 -13.62 9.80
N VAL A 153 -3.90 -14.18 9.15
CA VAL A 153 -4.96 -13.43 8.45
C VAL A 153 -6.33 -13.84 8.98
N LEU A 154 -7.18 -12.86 9.23
CA LEU A 154 -8.60 -13.06 9.46
C LEU A 154 -9.39 -12.79 8.19
N THR A 155 -10.33 -13.70 7.86
CA THR A 155 -11.15 -13.58 6.65
C THR A 155 -12.61 -13.87 6.99
N ALA A 156 -13.51 -13.00 6.55
CA ALA A 156 -14.95 -13.21 6.58
C ALA A 156 -15.46 -13.51 5.16
N VAL A 157 -16.13 -14.63 5.00
CA VAL A 157 -16.60 -15.13 3.70
C VAL A 157 -18.09 -15.41 3.79
N THR A 158 -18.84 -15.08 2.73
CA THR A 158 -20.21 -15.57 2.53
C THR A 158 -20.20 -16.62 1.45
N SER A 159 -21.04 -17.64 1.62
CA SER A 159 -21.23 -18.68 0.62
C SER A 159 -22.70 -19.03 0.48
N THR A 160 -23.12 -19.34 -0.74
CA THR A 160 -24.42 -19.96 -1.03
C THR A 160 -24.18 -21.42 -1.37
N VAL A 161 -24.76 -22.31 -0.59
CA VAL A 161 -24.60 -23.76 -0.71
C VAL A 161 -25.90 -24.38 -1.18
N LYS A 162 -25.87 -25.10 -2.28
CA LYS A 162 -26.96 -25.93 -2.82
C LYS A 162 -26.58 -27.39 -2.71
N ASN A 163 -27.56 -28.25 -2.41
CA ASN A 163 -27.41 -29.67 -2.37
C ASN A 163 -28.78 -30.35 -2.62
N THR A 164 -28.83 -31.66 -2.54
CA THR A 164 -30.09 -32.43 -2.73
C THR A 164 -31.20 -32.10 -1.72
N GLU A 165 -30.85 -31.62 -0.53
CA GLU A 165 -31.78 -31.26 0.54
C GLU A 165 -32.22 -29.79 0.48
N ALA A 166 -31.39 -28.93 -0.08
CA ALA A 166 -31.61 -27.49 -0.20
C ALA A 166 -31.32 -27.00 -1.63
N PRO A 167 -32.12 -27.34 -2.63
CA PRO A 167 -31.88 -27.00 -4.03
C PRO A 167 -31.94 -25.49 -4.32
N GLU A 168 -32.71 -24.75 -3.55
CA GLU A 168 -32.80 -23.27 -3.65
C GLU A 168 -31.54 -22.58 -3.13
N GLY A 169 -30.72 -23.29 -2.33
CA GLY A 169 -29.48 -22.76 -1.74
C GLY A 169 -29.70 -22.12 -0.37
N GLN A 170 -28.71 -22.28 0.47
CA GLN A 170 -28.65 -21.68 1.80
C GLN A 170 -27.43 -20.77 1.87
N GLN A 171 -27.62 -19.54 2.31
CA GLN A 171 -26.52 -18.62 2.57
C GLN A 171 -25.89 -18.94 3.93
N ARG A 172 -24.55 -18.96 3.94
CA ARG A 172 -23.72 -19.18 5.12
C ARG A 172 -22.66 -18.12 5.24
N VAL A 173 -22.29 -17.79 6.46
CA VAL A 173 -21.18 -16.88 6.77
C VAL A 173 -20.14 -17.68 7.52
N TYR A 174 -18.90 -17.57 7.07
CA TYR A 174 -17.75 -18.19 7.73
C TYR A 174 -16.76 -17.10 8.12
N ARG A 175 -16.18 -17.25 9.29
CA ARG A 175 -15.04 -16.45 9.74
C ARG A 175 -13.90 -17.41 9.97
N MET A 176 -12.77 -17.13 9.36
CA MET A 176 -11.60 -18.00 9.40
C MET A 176 -10.39 -17.20 9.85
N LYS A 177 -9.64 -17.80 10.77
CA LYS A 177 -8.28 -17.38 11.08
C LYS A 177 -7.35 -18.34 10.37
N MET A 178 -6.50 -17.82 9.51
CA MET A 178 -5.56 -18.58 8.71
C MET A 178 -4.14 -18.24 9.13
N THR A 179 -3.31 -19.28 9.28
CA THR A 179 -1.86 -19.12 9.39
C THR A 179 -1.26 -19.51 8.05
N LEU A 180 -0.35 -18.69 7.57
CA LEU A 180 0.36 -18.89 6.32
C LEU A 180 1.85 -18.94 6.60
N ASP A 181 2.54 -19.82 5.87
CA ASP A 181 4.00 -19.92 5.84
C ASP A 181 4.51 -19.45 4.48
N HIS A 182 5.58 -18.66 4.48
CA HIS A 182 6.24 -18.20 3.27
C HIS A 182 7.34 -19.17 2.87
N SER A 183 7.19 -19.79 1.70
CA SER A 183 8.16 -20.76 1.17
C SER A 183 8.31 -20.56 -0.34
N ASP A 184 9.55 -20.56 -0.82
CA ASP A 184 9.88 -20.46 -2.25
C ASP A 184 9.22 -19.26 -2.96
N GLY A 185 9.09 -18.14 -2.24
CA GLY A 185 8.47 -16.92 -2.78
C GLY A 185 6.93 -16.93 -2.80
N HIS A 186 6.30 -17.93 -2.17
CA HIS A 186 4.85 -18.08 -2.11
C HIS A 186 4.34 -18.20 -0.68
N TRP A 187 3.17 -17.59 -0.41
CA TRP A 187 2.43 -17.79 0.82
C TRP A 187 1.50 -19.01 0.66
N LEU A 188 1.69 -20.00 1.53
CA LEU A 188 0.89 -21.22 1.58
C LEU A 188 0.19 -21.32 2.93
N VAL A 189 -1.06 -21.79 2.98
CA VAL A 189 -1.82 -21.91 4.23
C VAL A 189 -1.38 -23.16 4.97
N SER A 190 -0.90 -23.00 6.21
CA SER A 190 -0.46 -24.07 7.11
C SER A 190 -1.48 -24.42 8.19
N ASN A 191 -2.46 -23.53 8.47
CA ASN A 191 -3.56 -23.80 9.40
C ASN A 191 -4.81 -22.97 9.06
N VAL A 192 -5.99 -23.54 9.28
CA VAL A 192 -7.29 -22.88 9.16
C VAL A 192 -8.14 -23.19 10.38
N GLU A 193 -8.57 -22.15 11.08
CA GLU A 193 -9.47 -22.22 12.23
C GLU A 193 -10.75 -21.46 11.92
N PHE A 194 -11.92 -22.09 12.14
CA PHE A 194 -13.20 -21.39 12.09
C PHE A 194 -13.46 -20.71 13.42
N VAL A 195 -13.72 -19.41 13.38
CA VAL A 195 -13.95 -18.59 14.57
C VAL A 195 -15.39 -18.13 14.65
N ALA A 196 -15.90 -17.94 15.86
CA ALA A 196 -17.29 -17.56 16.12
C ALA A 196 -17.59 -16.09 15.74
#